data_4489889c05397abcbac85333fbc695e8
#
_entry.id   4489889c05397abcbac85333fbc695e8
#
_cell.length_a   1.000
_cell.length_b   1.000
_cell.length_c   1.000
_cell.angle_alpha   90.00
_cell.angle_beta   90.00
_cell.angle_gamma   90.00
#
_symmetry.space_group_name_H-M   'P 1'
#
loop_
_entity.id
_entity.type
_entity.pdbx_description
1 polymer ?
#
loop_
_entity_poly.entity_id
_entity_poly.type
_entity_poly.pdbx_seq_one_letter_code
_entity_poly.pdbx_strand_id
1 'polypeptide(L)'
;GLNAPDQATGVAGTAGDGQVSVAFTAPSDEGTSDITGFRAQVAGIGTSGTSSPLVVTGLTNGTAYTANVWAINAFGTSAPSDASASFTPVAAVYAMVAGFGSGTVNIDRFNINVQANAADFGDLTVGRNSGNVMSSSTRSVFSCGRNASTATLNTLDYVNPTSAGNATDFGDATFAKQFGAQFGSSTRGCVGGAGDANSDVIDYITFASVGNATDFGNLTQSCQQSSGFCSTTRGVRACGASGGSGAEQNVLDYVTIASTGNATDFGDSTLVRRGQGGCSSPTRGLTAGGFTGSTNTNSIDYVTIANTGNATDFGDLIKMSGLNLRAASSHTVGAFIDSGNAIVTVTIASTGNATDFADLTGTTSDAPMTNSNGHGGLS
;
A
#
# COMPACT_ATOMS: atom_id res chain seq x y z
N GLY A 1 -26.16 -33.11 -39.67
CA GLY A 1 -25.81 -31.74 -40.10
C GLY A 1 -24.46 -31.34 -39.55
N LEU A 2 -23.87 -30.29 -40.04
CA LEU A 2 -22.64 -29.72 -39.51
C LEU A 2 -23.04 -28.82 -38.31
N ASN A 3 -22.49 -29.08 -37.10
CA ASN A 3 -22.89 -28.40 -35.88
C ASN A 3 -21.76 -27.58 -35.24
N ALA A 4 -22.12 -26.41 -34.69
CA ALA A 4 -21.31 -25.65 -33.77
C ALA A 4 -21.14 -26.41 -32.46
N PRO A 5 -20.18 -26.01 -31.61
CA PRO A 5 -20.02 -26.57 -30.27
C PRO A 5 -21.20 -26.25 -29.34
N ASP A 6 -21.33 -27.02 -28.24
CA ASP A 6 -22.14 -26.60 -27.12
C ASP A 6 -21.54 -25.37 -26.41
N GLN A 7 -22.31 -24.74 -25.52
CA GLN A 7 -21.86 -23.57 -24.78
C GLN A 7 -20.79 -23.93 -23.74
N ALA A 8 -19.85 -23.00 -23.49
CA ALA A 8 -18.91 -23.07 -22.37
C ALA A 8 -19.65 -23.00 -21.03
N THR A 9 -19.07 -23.58 -19.99
CA THR A 9 -19.68 -23.64 -18.64
C THR A 9 -18.70 -23.08 -17.58
N GLY A 10 -19.18 -22.91 -16.34
CA GLY A 10 -18.33 -22.51 -15.20
C GLY A 10 -17.67 -21.14 -15.38
N VAL A 11 -18.34 -20.20 -16.06
CA VAL A 11 -17.77 -18.88 -16.31
C VAL A 11 -17.64 -18.07 -15.04
N ALA A 12 -16.41 -17.64 -14.75
CA ALA A 12 -16.06 -16.84 -13.57
C ALA A 12 -15.12 -15.68 -13.95
N GLY A 13 -15.40 -14.48 -13.43
CA GLY A 13 -14.58 -13.28 -13.65
C GLY A 13 -13.73 -12.94 -12.43
N THR A 14 -12.42 -12.81 -12.62
CA THR A 14 -11.50 -12.23 -11.63
C THR A 14 -11.17 -10.81 -12.04
N ALA A 15 -11.64 -9.83 -11.26
CA ALA A 15 -11.45 -8.40 -11.54
C ALA A 15 -9.98 -7.97 -11.40
N GLY A 16 -9.56 -7.05 -12.27
CA GLY A 16 -8.26 -6.36 -12.24
C GLY A 16 -8.45 -4.87 -12.50
N ASP A 17 -7.35 -4.14 -12.74
CA ASP A 17 -7.38 -2.72 -13.09
C ASP A 17 -7.83 -2.54 -14.53
N GLY A 18 -9.02 -1.98 -14.72
CA GLY A 18 -9.63 -1.77 -16.03
C GLY A 18 -9.86 -3.05 -16.84
N GLN A 19 -9.85 -4.22 -16.22
CA GLN A 19 -9.91 -5.52 -16.89
C GLN A 19 -10.55 -6.62 -16.05
N VAL A 20 -10.81 -7.77 -16.68
CA VAL A 20 -11.21 -9.01 -16.02
C VAL A 20 -10.52 -10.20 -16.69
N SER A 21 -10.06 -11.14 -15.89
CA SER A 21 -9.67 -12.48 -16.32
C SER A 21 -10.89 -13.39 -16.25
N VAL A 22 -11.37 -13.86 -17.39
CA VAL A 22 -12.58 -14.72 -17.51
C VAL A 22 -12.14 -16.17 -17.63
N ALA A 23 -12.31 -16.94 -16.56
CA ALA A 23 -12.09 -18.37 -16.54
C ALA A 23 -13.38 -19.09 -16.97
N PHE A 24 -13.25 -20.25 -17.62
CA PHE A 24 -14.37 -21.09 -18.08
C PHE A 24 -13.92 -22.52 -18.35
N THR A 25 -14.88 -23.42 -18.45
CA THR A 25 -14.69 -24.81 -18.87
C THR A 25 -15.20 -24.97 -20.30
N ALA A 26 -14.37 -25.54 -21.17
CA ALA A 26 -14.77 -25.89 -22.53
C ALA A 26 -15.93 -26.90 -22.53
N PRO A 27 -16.84 -26.83 -23.51
CA PRO A 27 -17.91 -27.86 -23.62
C PRO A 27 -17.31 -29.22 -23.95
N SER A 28 -17.96 -30.28 -23.50
CA SER A 28 -17.62 -31.67 -23.84
C SER A 28 -18.11 -32.09 -25.24
N ASP A 29 -19.18 -31.46 -25.73
CA ASP A 29 -19.62 -31.61 -27.11
C ASP A 29 -19.06 -30.46 -27.97
N GLU A 30 -18.06 -30.78 -28.78
CA GLU A 30 -17.38 -29.84 -29.67
C GLU A 30 -18.10 -29.64 -31.01
N GLY A 31 -19.24 -30.34 -31.21
CA GLY A 31 -19.97 -30.34 -32.46
C GLY A 31 -19.35 -31.26 -33.50
N THR A 32 -19.32 -30.83 -34.76
CA THR A 32 -18.86 -31.69 -35.90
C THR A 32 -17.33 -31.59 -36.13
N SER A 33 -16.63 -30.69 -35.45
CA SER A 33 -15.16 -30.57 -35.46
C SER A 33 -14.64 -30.04 -34.14
N ASP A 34 -13.35 -30.23 -33.92
CA ASP A 34 -12.65 -29.73 -32.74
C ASP A 34 -12.85 -28.21 -32.57
N ILE A 35 -12.85 -27.75 -31.32
CA ILE A 35 -12.90 -26.32 -30.96
C ILE A 35 -11.61 -25.64 -31.46
N THR A 36 -11.75 -24.56 -32.21
CA THR A 36 -10.65 -23.74 -32.73
C THR A 36 -10.36 -22.50 -31.87
N GLY A 37 -11.31 -22.10 -31.00
CA GLY A 37 -11.13 -20.94 -30.14
C GLY A 37 -12.36 -20.64 -29.30
N PHE A 38 -12.17 -19.61 -28.47
CA PHE A 38 -13.21 -19.06 -27.60
C PHE A 38 -13.24 -17.54 -27.74
N ARG A 39 -14.39 -16.95 -27.44
CA ARG A 39 -14.59 -15.51 -27.30
C ARG A 39 -15.21 -15.19 -25.96
N ALA A 40 -14.60 -14.32 -25.17
CA ALA A 40 -15.21 -13.74 -23.98
C ALA A 40 -15.72 -12.33 -24.29
N GLN A 41 -16.83 -11.93 -23.67
CA GLN A 41 -17.40 -10.59 -23.84
C GLN A 41 -17.98 -10.06 -22.54
N VAL A 42 -17.72 -8.75 -22.27
CA VAL A 42 -18.19 -7.97 -21.13
C VAL A 42 -18.72 -6.64 -21.65
N ALA A 43 -19.99 -6.32 -21.45
CA ALA A 43 -20.63 -5.06 -21.86
C ALA A 43 -20.31 -4.66 -23.32
N GLY A 44 -20.26 -5.60 -24.24
CA GLY A 44 -19.94 -5.36 -25.65
C GLY A 44 -18.45 -5.36 -25.99
N ILE A 45 -17.56 -5.27 -25.00
CA ILE A 45 -16.10 -5.39 -25.19
C ILE A 45 -15.72 -6.87 -25.18
N GLY A 46 -15.00 -7.34 -26.18
CA GLY A 46 -14.66 -8.76 -26.33
C GLY A 46 -13.20 -9.03 -26.60
N THR A 47 -12.78 -10.23 -26.26
CA THR A 47 -11.47 -10.79 -26.60
C THR A 47 -11.63 -12.23 -27.08
N SER A 48 -10.67 -12.73 -27.85
CA SER A 48 -10.65 -14.11 -28.34
C SER A 48 -9.32 -14.77 -28.03
N GLY A 49 -9.34 -16.09 -27.89
CA GLY A 49 -8.15 -16.91 -27.64
C GLY A 49 -8.47 -18.38 -27.76
N THR A 50 -7.48 -19.23 -27.55
CA THR A 50 -7.57 -20.69 -27.77
C THR A 50 -7.81 -21.47 -26.47
N SER A 51 -7.69 -20.81 -25.30
CA SER A 51 -7.82 -21.47 -23.99
C SER A 51 -8.33 -20.50 -22.92
N SER A 52 -8.87 -21.05 -21.83
CA SER A 52 -9.18 -20.36 -20.58
C SER A 52 -7.90 -20.12 -19.77
N PRO A 53 -7.76 -18.97 -19.05
CA PRO A 53 -8.68 -17.84 -19.05
C PRO A 53 -8.45 -16.86 -20.21
N LEU A 54 -9.44 -16.02 -20.52
CA LEU A 54 -9.34 -14.91 -21.45
C LEU A 54 -9.39 -13.57 -20.71
N VAL A 55 -8.52 -12.61 -21.08
CA VAL A 55 -8.47 -11.29 -20.45
C VAL A 55 -9.20 -10.26 -21.31
N VAL A 56 -10.28 -9.67 -20.77
CA VAL A 56 -11.01 -8.56 -21.39
C VAL A 56 -10.54 -7.26 -20.72
N THR A 57 -10.01 -6.32 -21.51
CA THR A 57 -9.47 -5.02 -21.09
C THR A 57 -10.37 -3.87 -21.53
N GLY A 58 -10.11 -2.65 -21.02
CA GLY A 58 -10.88 -1.45 -21.39
C GLY A 58 -12.18 -1.29 -20.59
N LEU A 59 -12.29 -1.95 -19.43
CA LEU A 59 -13.41 -1.81 -18.51
C LEU A 59 -13.22 -0.58 -17.61
N THR A 60 -14.33 -0.01 -17.14
CA THR A 60 -14.30 1.11 -16.19
C THR A 60 -14.23 0.59 -14.76
N ASN A 61 -13.23 1.02 -14.00
CA ASN A 61 -13.12 0.71 -12.57
C ASN A 61 -14.32 1.25 -11.80
N GLY A 62 -14.77 0.51 -10.78
CA GLY A 62 -15.93 0.84 -9.97
C GLY A 62 -17.28 0.49 -10.59
N THR A 63 -17.33 0.00 -11.83
CA THR A 63 -18.55 -0.43 -12.52
C THR A 63 -18.71 -1.93 -12.42
N ALA A 64 -19.89 -2.40 -12.04
CA ALA A 64 -20.21 -3.83 -11.96
C ALA A 64 -20.52 -4.41 -13.34
N TYR A 65 -19.94 -5.57 -13.65
CA TYR A 65 -20.08 -6.28 -14.91
C TYR A 65 -20.35 -7.77 -14.70
N THR A 66 -20.83 -8.42 -15.78
CA THR A 66 -20.85 -9.87 -15.94
C THR A 66 -20.20 -10.26 -17.29
N ALA A 67 -19.74 -11.49 -17.43
CA ALA A 67 -19.11 -11.99 -18.63
C ALA A 67 -19.88 -13.18 -19.22
N ASN A 68 -19.87 -13.31 -20.54
CA ASN A 68 -20.31 -14.49 -21.27
C ASN A 68 -19.16 -15.00 -22.16
N VAL A 69 -19.17 -16.30 -22.48
CA VAL A 69 -18.18 -16.98 -23.31
C VAL A 69 -18.87 -17.77 -24.40
N TRP A 70 -18.29 -17.78 -25.58
CA TRP A 70 -18.68 -18.59 -26.75
C TRP A 70 -17.54 -19.52 -27.12
N ALA A 71 -17.87 -20.78 -27.45
CA ALA A 71 -16.95 -21.72 -28.08
C ALA A 71 -17.11 -21.65 -29.60
N ILE A 72 -16.05 -21.87 -30.35
CA ILE A 72 -15.98 -21.70 -31.80
C ILE A 72 -15.30 -22.92 -32.41
N ASN A 73 -15.92 -23.53 -33.42
CA ASN A 73 -15.32 -24.56 -34.26
C ASN A 73 -15.39 -24.15 -35.76
N ALA A 74 -14.96 -25.01 -36.65
CA ALA A 74 -14.95 -24.73 -38.09
C ALA A 74 -16.36 -24.50 -38.69
N PHE A 75 -17.43 -24.92 -38.01
CA PHE A 75 -18.81 -24.89 -38.50
C PHE A 75 -19.69 -23.84 -37.83
N GLY A 76 -19.19 -23.18 -36.76
CA GLY A 76 -19.95 -22.11 -36.15
C GLY A 76 -19.50 -21.75 -34.72
N THR A 77 -20.30 -20.88 -34.15
CA THR A 77 -20.12 -20.38 -32.78
C THR A 77 -21.27 -20.91 -31.93
N SER A 78 -20.99 -21.35 -30.73
CA SER A 78 -21.99 -21.85 -29.76
C SER A 78 -23.01 -20.76 -29.37
N ALA A 79 -24.08 -21.15 -28.67
CA ALA A 79 -24.83 -20.22 -27.87
C ALA A 79 -23.91 -19.57 -26.80
N PRO A 80 -24.25 -18.36 -26.27
CA PRO A 80 -23.51 -17.78 -25.14
C PRO A 80 -23.64 -18.69 -23.90
N SER A 81 -22.58 -18.75 -23.13
CA SER A 81 -22.65 -19.34 -21.78
C SER A 81 -23.69 -18.63 -20.90
N ASP A 82 -24.05 -19.23 -19.77
CA ASP A 82 -24.63 -18.47 -18.68
C ASP A 82 -23.68 -17.32 -18.28
N ALA A 83 -24.26 -16.22 -17.80
CA ALA A 83 -23.49 -15.09 -17.31
C ALA A 83 -22.71 -15.46 -16.05
N SER A 84 -21.48 -14.95 -15.92
CA SER A 84 -20.71 -15.07 -14.67
C SER A 84 -21.43 -14.40 -13.49
N ALA A 85 -21.01 -14.71 -12.27
CA ALA A 85 -21.28 -13.84 -11.13
C ALA A 85 -20.77 -12.41 -11.44
N SER A 86 -21.40 -11.40 -10.81
CA SER A 86 -20.98 -10.00 -10.98
C SER A 86 -19.59 -9.78 -10.41
N PHE A 87 -18.77 -9.02 -11.12
CA PHE A 87 -17.43 -8.55 -10.69
C PHE A 87 -17.30 -7.05 -10.94
N THR A 88 -16.45 -6.37 -10.17
CA THR A 88 -16.21 -4.94 -10.31
C THR A 88 -14.71 -4.70 -10.45
N PRO A 89 -14.20 -4.26 -11.62
CA PRO A 89 -12.81 -3.85 -11.78
C PRO A 89 -12.45 -2.74 -10.79
N VAL A 90 -11.24 -2.80 -10.24
CA VAL A 90 -10.73 -1.80 -9.30
C VAL A 90 -9.34 -1.34 -9.71
N ALA A 91 -9.09 -0.04 -9.57
CA ALA A 91 -7.78 0.52 -9.86
C ALA A 91 -6.69 -0.18 -9.03
N ALA A 92 -5.56 -0.44 -9.66
CA ALA A 92 -4.42 -0.98 -8.94
C ALA A 92 -3.86 0.05 -7.97
N VAL A 93 -3.67 -0.35 -6.73
CA VAL A 93 -2.96 0.43 -5.71
C VAL A 93 -1.72 -0.35 -5.31
N TYR A 94 -0.57 0.22 -5.65
CA TYR A 94 0.71 -0.42 -5.43
C TYR A 94 1.36 0.07 -4.14
N ALA A 95 1.66 -0.86 -3.22
CA ALA A 95 2.59 -0.65 -2.14
C ALA A 95 4.01 -0.92 -2.63
N MET A 96 4.91 -0.02 -2.28
CA MET A 96 6.34 -0.14 -2.49
C MET A 96 6.98 -0.52 -1.16
N VAL A 97 7.86 -1.52 -1.15
CA VAL A 97 8.56 -1.98 0.06
C VAL A 97 10.05 -2.03 -0.23
N ALA A 98 10.86 -1.41 0.64
CA ALA A 98 12.31 -1.51 0.60
C ALA A 98 12.86 -1.67 2.02
N GLY A 99 14.18 -1.88 2.16
CA GLY A 99 14.78 -2.03 3.48
C GLY A 99 14.77 -3.47 4.00
N PHE A 100 15.01 -4.43 3.12
CA PHE A 100 15.20 -5.86 3.48
C PHE A 100 16.44 -6.09 4.35
N GLY A 101 17.32 -5.11 4.42
CA GLY A 101 18.51 -5.05 5.27
C GLY A 101 19.20 -3.70 5.09
N SER A 102 20.09 -3.31 6.01
CA SER A 102 20.75 -2.00 6.00
C SER A 102 21.66 -1.75 4.78
N GLY A 103 22.05 -2.81 4.06
CA GLY A 103 22.86 -2.72 2.84
C GLY A 103 22.12 -3.10 1.57
N THR A 104 20.85 -3.47 1.64
CA THR A 104 20.09 -3.93 0.47
C THR A 104 19.50 -2.74 -0.29
N VAL A 105 19.45 -2.89 -1.61
CA VAL A 105 18.88 -1.89 -2.54
C VAL A 105 17.49 -2.29 -3.03
N ASN A 106 17.10 -3.55 -2.89
CA ASN A 106 15.87 -4.11 -3.46
C ASN A 106 14.63 -3.33 -3.06
N ILE A 107 13.76 -3.13 -4.04
CA ILE A 107 12.39 -2.61 -3.89
C ILE A 107 11.45 -3.71 -4.36
N ASP A 108 10.54 -4.14 -3.51
CA ASP A 108 9.40 -4.98 -3.87
C ASP A 108 8.17 -4.12 -4.12
N ARG A 109 7.24 -4.66 -4.94
CA ARG A 109 5.93 -4.09 -5.17
C ARG A 109 4.84 -5.13 -5.09
N PHE A 110 3.71 -4.80 -4.45
CA PHE A 110 2.49 -5.60 -4.53
C PHE A 110 1.25 -4.72 -4.71
N ASN A 111 0.18 -5.29 -5.27
CA ASN A 111 -1.11 -4.61 -5.39
C ASN A 111 -1.95 -4.89 -4.14
N ILE A 112 -2.27 -3.85 -3.36
CA ILE A 112 -3.05 -3.97 -2.10
C ILE A 112 -4.48 -4.49 -2.35
N ASN A 113 -5.05 -4.23 -3.53
CA ASN A 113 -6.41 -4.62 -3.89
C ASN A 113 -6.52 -6.03 -4.49
N VAL A 114 -5.40 -6.71 -4.72
CA VAL A 114 -5.36 -8.05 -5.32
C VAL A 114 -4.43 -8.94 -4.52
N GLN A 115 -4.98 -9.99 -3.91
CA GLN A 115 -4.18 -10.93 -3.11
C GLN A 115 -3.20 -11.70 -4.00
N ALA A 116 -1.93 -11.30 -3.93
CA ALA A 116 -0.81 -11.93 -4.63
C ALA A 116 0.48 -11.56 -3.91
N ASN A 117 1.48 -12.45 -3.98
CA ASN A 117 2.80 -12.16 -3.44
C ASN A 117 3.42 -10.93 -4.12
N ALA A 118 4.27 -10.25 -3.37
CA ALA A 118 5.07 -9.16 -3.91
C ALA A 118 6.00 -9.67 -5.03
N ALA A 119 6.39 -8.76 -5.90
CA ALA A 119 7.36 -9.00 -6.95
C ALA A 119 8.47 -7.96 -6.88
N ASP A 120 9.67 -8.36 -7.28
CA ASP A 120 10.79 -7.46 -7.47
C ASP A 120 10.42 -6.34 -8.45
N PHE A 121 10.73 -5.11 -8.07
CA PHE A 121 10.39 -3.91 -8.82
C PHE A 121 11.62 -3.22 -9.40
N GLY A 122 12.72 -3.19 -8.66
CA GLY A 122 13.97 -2.51 -8.99
C GLY A 122 14.77 -2.18 -7.74
N ASP A 123 15.72 -1.25 -7.84
CA ASP A 123 16.70 -0.96 -6.80
C ASP A 123 16.69 0.52 -6.37
N LEU A 124 16.96 0.77 -5.08
CA LEU A 124 17.33 2.08 -4.55
C LEU A 124 18.70 2.52 -5.09
N THR A 125 18.98 3.82 -5.09
CA THR A 125 20.31 4.33 -5.43
C THR A 125 21.36 3.99 -4.37
N VAL A 126 20.94 3.87 -3.10
CA VAL A 126 21.79 3.47 -1.95
C VAL A 126 21.03 2.49 -1.06
N GLY A 127 21.66 1.35 -0.75
CA GLY A 127 21.10 0.35 0.16
C GLY A 127 20.93 0.90 1.58
N ARG A 128 19.69 0.77 2.11
CA ARG A 128 19.30 1.28 3.43
C ARG A 128 18.01 0.68 3.97
N ASN A 129 17.81 0.81 5.28
CA ASN A 129 16.57 0.50 5.98
C ASN A 129 16.18 1.65 6.93
N SER A 130 15.11 1.48 7.70
CA SER A 130 14.68 2.42 8.76
C SER A 130 14.34 3.84 8.28
N GLY A 131 14.20 4.03 6.97
CA GLY A 131 13.73 5.27 6.37
C GLY A 131 12.20 5.33 6.27
N ASN A 132 11.73 6.21 5.40
CA ASN A 132 10.30 6.43 5.15
C ASN A 132 10.01 6.40 3.65
N VAL A 133 8.74 6.27 3.27
CA VAL A 133 8.29 6.41 1.88
C VAL A 133 7.14 7.39 1.82
N MET A 134 7.33 8.48 1.12
CA MET A 134 6.25 9.42 0.79
C MET A 134 5.75 9.10 -0.61
N SER A 135 4.44 9.03 -0.82
CA SER A 135 3.89 8.64 -2.11
C SER A 135 2.81 9.60 -2.60
N SER A 136 2.82 9.81 -3.92
CA SER A 136 1.70 10.34 -4.69
C SER A 136 1.19 9.23 -5.63
N SER A 137 0.19 9.53 -6.45
CA SER A 137 -0.28 8.58 -7.48
C SER A 137 0.78 8.23 -8.54
N THR A 138 1.81 9.08 -8.70
CA THR A 138 2.82 8.95 -9.77
C THR A 138 4.26 8.82 -9.28
N ARG A 139 4.52 9.10 -8.00
CA ARG A 139 5.87 9.03 -7.41
C ARG A 139 5.82 8.45 -6.02
N SER A 140 6.70 7.49 -5.75
CA SER A 140 7.04 7.03 -4.40
C SER A 140 8.48 7.45 -4.10
N VAL A 141 8.66 8.29 -3.07
CA VAL A 141 9.96 8.86 -2.68
C VAL A 141 10.42 8.17 -1.39
N PHE A 142 11.47 7.39 -1.51
CA PHE A 142 12.15 6.76 -0.37
C PHE A 142 13.07 7.79 0.28
N SER A 143 12.90 8.02 1.56
CA SER A 143 13.61 9.07 2.25
C SER A 143 14.47 8.56 3.39
N CYS A 144 15.71 9.02 3.45
CA CYS A 144 16.58 8.89 4.61
C CYS A 144 16.89 7.44 4.98
N GLY A 145 17.04 7.12 6.27
CA GLY A 145 17.32 5.78 6.77
C GLY A 145 18.79 5.55 7.10
N ARG A 146 19.17 4.28 7.31
CA ARG A 146 20.54 3.85 7.67
C ARG A 146 21.12 2.94 6.62
N ASN A 147 22.38 3.15 6.26
CA ASN A 147 23.13 2.26 5.37
C ASN A 147 23.85 1.13 6.14
N ALA A 148 24.54 0.26 5.39
CA ALA A 148 25.27 -0.87 5.95
C ALA A 148 26.38 -0.47 6.98
N SER A 149 26.93 0.73 6.86
CA SER A 149 27.92 1.28 7.79
C SER A 149 27.26 1.94 9.02
N THR A 150 25.98 1.77 9.22
CA THR A 150 25.14 2.39 10.28
C THR A 150 25.08 3.93 10.24
N ALA A 151 25.52 4.53 9.15
CA ALA A 151 25.40 5.97 8.95
C ALA A 151 23.96 6.34 8.57
N THR A 152 23.41 7.34 9.23
CA THR A 152 22.11 7.92 8.89
C THR A 152 22.25 8.80 7.65
N LEU A 153 21.32 8.66 6.72
CA LEU A 153 21.33 9.31 5.42
C LEU A 153 20.30 10.44 5.36
N ASN A 154 20.57 11.44 4.48
CA ASN A 154 19.59 12.46 4.09
C ASN A 154 19.06 12.27 2.66
N THR A 155 19.53 11.25 1.94
CA THR A 155 19.20 10.97 0.54
C THR A 155 17.71 10.71 0.35
N LEU A 156 17.17 11.28 -0.72
CA LEU A 156 15.82 11.03 -1.22
C LEU A 156 15.92 10.40 -2.62
N ASP A 157 15.33 9.22 -2.81
CA ASP A 157 15.24 8.57 -4.12
C ASP A 157 13.78 8.40 -4.51
N TYR A 158 13.46 8.35 -5.80
CA TYR A 158 12.09 8.10 -6.22
C TYR A 158 11.97 7.09 -7.36
N VAL A 159 10.81 6.46 -7.39
CA VAL A 159 10.34 5.61 -8.49
C VAL A 159 8.94 6.05 -8.94
N ASN A 160 8.55 5.65 -10.16
CA ASN A 160 7.15 5.67 -10.58
C ASN A 160 6.51 4.33 -10.18
N PRO A 161 5.55 4.26 -9.23
CA PRO A 161 5.01 3.01 -8.72
C PRO A 161 4.28 2.16 -9.75
N THR A 162 3.90 2.72 -10.90
CA THR A 162 3.19 2.00 -11.97
C THR A 162 4.11 1.43 -13.04
N SER A 163 5.41 1.80 -13.05
CA SER A 163 6.38 1.38 -14.06
C SER A 163 7.64 0.85 -13.39
N ALA A 164 7.93 -0.45 -13.54
CA ALA A 164 9.11 -1.07 -12.93
C ALA A 164 10.41 -0.42 -13.41
N GLY A 165 11.38 -0.33 -12.50
CA GLY A 165 12.70 0.24 -12.77
C GLY A 165 13.37 0.75 -11.49
N ASN A 166 14.65 1.02 -11.59
CA ASN A 166 15.46 1.51 -10.47
C ASN A 166 15.10 2.93 -10.08
N ALA A 167 15.32 3.24 -8.81
CA ALA A 167 15.13 4.59 -8.29
C ALA A 167 16.13 5.58 -8.89
N THR A 168 15.69 6.82 -8.95
CA THR A 168 16.48 7.97 -9.40
C THR A 168 16.59 8.96 -8.24
N ASP A 169 17.70 9.66 -8.16
CA ASP A 169 17.89 10.72 -7.17
C ASP A 169 16.78 11.77 -7.24
N PHE A 170 16.23 12.10 -6.08
CA PHE A 170 15.22 13.16 -5.93
C PHE A 170 15.82 14.43 -5.34
N GLY A 171 16.82 14.31 -4.47
CA GLY A 171 17.44 15.36 -3.69
C GLY A 171 17.75 14.91 -2.26
N ASP A 172 17.84 15.84 -1.34
CA ASP A 172 18.20 15.59 0.05
C ASP A 172 17.16 16.13 1.04
N ALA A 173 16.99 15.45 2.17
CA ALA A 173 16.30 15.98 3.35
C ALA A 173 17.12 17.12 3.99
N THR A 174 16.51 17.96 4.83
CA THR A 174 17.20 19.07 5.50
C THR A 174 18.32 18.59 6.42
N PHE A 175 18.20 17.36 6.93
CA PHE A 175 19.26 16.65 7.69
C PHE A 175 19.06 15.13 7.62
N ALA A 176 20.10 14.38 7.97
CA ALA A 176 20.06 12.93 8.02
C ALA A 176 19.11 12.45 9.12
N LYS A 177 18.20 11.54 8.79
CA LYS A 177 17.16 11.04 9.71
C LYS A 177 16.77 9.59 9.47
N GLN A 178 16.18 8.96 10.49
CA GLN A 178 15.61 7.63 10.44
C GLN A 178 14.36 7.54 11.33
N PHE A 179 13.49 6.55 11.11
CA PHE A 179 12.33 6.26 11.97
C PHE A 179 11.35 7.43 12.16
N GLY A 180 11.22 8.31 11.18
CA GLY A 180 10.23 9.40 11.21
C GLY A 180 8.80 8.94 10.95
N ALA A 181 7.85 9.84 11.18
CA ALA A 181 6.46 9.70 10.77
C ALA A 181 6.27 10.24 9.36
N GLN A 182 5.66 9.46 8.47
CA GLN A 182 5.38 9.86 7.09
C GLN A 182 3.89 10.12 6.89
N PHE A 183 3.57 11.17 6.20
CA PHE A 183 2.22 11.53 5.76
C PHE A 183 2.28 12.44 4.53
N GLY A 184 1.18 12.62 3.82
CA GLY A 184 1.19 13.46 2.64
C GLY A 184 -0.16 13.61 1.95
N SER A 185 -0.17 14.41 0.92
CA SER A 185 -1.28 14.62 -0.02
C SER A 185 -0.83 14.25 -1.43
N SER A 186 -1.67 14.48 -2.43
CA SER A 186 -1.30 14.30 -3.85
C SER A 186 -0.17 15.23 -4.31
N THR A 187 0.12 16.32 -3.60
CA THR A 187 1.11 17.33 -3.99
C THR A 187 2.34 17.38 -3.08
N ARG A 188 2.19 17.06 -1.79
CA ARG A 188 3.25 17.15 -0.78
C ARG A 188 3.45 15.83 -0.05
N GLY A 189 4.70 15.43 0.12
CA GLY A 189 5.12 14.39 1.05
C GLY A 189 5.83 15.02 2.24
N CYS A 190 5.51 14.57 3.46
CA CYS A 190 6.07 15.06 4.71
C CYS A 190 6.67 13.93 5.53
N VAL A 191 7.78 14.21 6.22
CA VAL A 191 8.40 13.32 7.21
C VAL A 191 8.70 14.12 8.47
N GLY A 192 8.11 13.74 9.60
CA GLY A 192 8.28 14.39 10.89
C GLY A 192 9.05 13.52 11.88
N GLY A 193 9.85 14.17 12.72
CA GLY A 193 10.69 13.53 13.72
C GLY A 193 11.96 12.90 13.16
N ALA A 194 12.85 12.44 14.03
CA ALA A 194 14.07 11.75 13.63
C ALA A 194 14.73 10.99 14.78
N GLY A 195 15.32 9.82 14.49
CA GLY A 195 15.90 8.94 15.48
C GLY A 195 17.14 9.48 16.19
N ASP A 196 18.19 9.82 15.46
CA ASP A 196 19.50 10.12 16.08
C ASP A 196 19.59 11.51 16.71
N ALA A 197 18.82 12.47 16.22
CA ALA A 197 18.86 13.86 16.66
C ALA A 197 17.70 14.22 17.62
N ASN A 198 16.83 13.28 17.95
CA ASN A 198 15.65 13.55 18.76
C ASN A 198 14.88 14.79 18.28
N SER A 199 14.67 14.88 17.00
CA SER A 199 14.14 16.07 16.35
C SER A 199 12.62 16.08 16.33
N ASP A 200 12.04 17.26 16.40
CA ASP A 200 10.63 17.54 16.16
C ASP A 200 10.40 18.14 14.75
N VAL A 201 11.44 18.36 13.98
CA VAL A 201 11.37 18.98 12.65
C VAL A 201 10.56 18.11 11.68
N ILE A 202 9.67 18.75 10.96
CA ILE A 202 8.94 18.17 9.83
C ILE A 202 9.55 18.72 8.55
N ASP A 203 10.05 17.84 7.68
CA ASP A 203 10.43 18.19 6.32
C ASP A 203 9.31 17.90 5.35
N TYR A 204 9.24 18.66 4.25
CA TYR A 204 8.36 18.33 3.14
C TYR A 204 9.06 18.43 1.79
N ILE A 205 8.52 17.68 0.84
CA ILE A 205 8.83 17.74 -0.59
C ILE A 205 7.57 18.06 -1.39
N THR A 206 7.77 18.59 -2.60
CA THR A 206 6.71 18.71 -3.61
C THR A 206 6.92 17.62 -4.66
N PHE A 207 5.95 16.73 -4.86
CA PHE A 207 6.11 15.59 -5.77
C PHE A 207 6.31 15.99 -7.25
N ALA A 208 5.80 17.13 -7.67
CA ALA A 208 5.85 17.56 -9.07
C ALA A 208 7.27 17.86 -9.57
N SER A 209 8.20 18.24 -8.69
CA SER A 209 9.57 18.63 -9.03
C SER A 209 10.58 17.93 -8.13
N VAL A 210 11.68 17.46 -8.71
CA VAL A 210 12.84 16.98 -7.95
C VAL A 210 13.55 18.16 -7.28
N GLY A 211 14.15 17.92 -6.13
CA GLY A 211 14.88 18.94 -5.36
C GLY A 211 14.91 18.59 -3.88
N ASN A 212 15.69 19.34 -3.12
CA ASN A 212 15.83 19.12 -1.69
C ASN A 212 14.54 19.42 -0.93
N ALA A 213 14.35 18.70 0.18
CA ALA A 213 13.27 18.98 1.11
C ALA A 213 13.41 20.37 1.74
N THR A 214 12.30 20.90 2.18
CA THR A 214 12.20 22.20 2.86
C THR A 214 11.59 21.99 4.24
N ASP A 215 11.97 22.81 5.20
CA ASP A 215 11.36 22.84 6.53
C ASP A 215 9.86 23.18 6.43
N PHE A 216 9.04 22.35 7.06
CA PHE A 216 7.58 22.53 7.15
C PHE A 216 7.17 23.20 8.46
N GLY A 217 7.88 22.91 9.54
CA GLY A 217 7.57 23.27 10.91
C GLY A 217 7.92 22.13 11.88
N ASN A 218 7.36 22.16 13.08
CA ASN A 218 7.72 21.20 14.12
C ASN A 218 6.52 20.38 14.60
N LEU A 219 6.78 19.15 15.02
CA LEU A 219 5.86 18.33 15.84
C LEU A 219 5.68 19.00 17.22
N THR A 220 4.68 18.58 17.98
CA THR A 220 4.45 19.08 19.35
C THR A 220 5.56 18.68 20.31
N GLN A 221 6.31 17.64 19.96
CA GLN A 221 7.46 17.16 20.75
C GLN A 221 8.43 16.35 19.87
N SER A 222 9.69 16.29 20.25
CA SER A 222 10.68 15.45 19.58
C SER A 222 10.33 13.96 19.76
N CYS A 223 10.45 13.20 18.67
CA CYS A 223 10.12 11.79 18.69
C CYS A 223 10.92 10.98 17.66
N GLN A 224 11.00 9.68 17.92
CA GLN A 224 11.55 8.68 17.02
C GLN A 224 10.67 7.42 17.00
N GLN A 225 10.85 6.57 15.99
CA GLN A 225 10.07 5.33 15.82
C GLN A 225 8.55 5.59 15.88
N SER A 226 8.15 6.71 15.32
CA SER A 226 6.74 7.10 15.16
C SER A 226 6.20 6.63 13.82
N SER A 227 4.89 6.61 13.68
CA SER A 227 4.19 6.36 12.43
C SER A 227 3.36 7.56 12.02
N GLY A 228 2.90 7.57 10.77
CA GLY A 228 2.03 8.60 10.26
C GLY A 228 0.92 8.03 9.40
N PHE A 229 -0.16 8.77 9.31
CA PHE A 229 -1.27 8.54 8.41
C PHE A 229 -1.91 9.88 8.02
N CYS A 230 -2.77 9.90 7.01
CA CYS A 230 -3.27 11.17 6.48
C CYS A 230 -4.63 11.06 5.80
N SER A 231 -5.30 12.19 5.72
CA SER A 231 -6.34 12.49 4.73
C SER A 231 -5.75 13.44 3.68
N THR A 232 -6.55 13.86 2.72
CA THR A 232 -6.15 14.87 1.71
C THR A 232 -5.72 16.20 2.30
N THR A 233 -6.12 16.50 3.54
CA THR A 233 -5.90 17.81 4.19
C THR A 233 -5.04 17.73 5.44
N ARG A 234 -5.13 16.64 6.21
CA ARG A 234 -4.43 16.46 7.49
C ARG A 234 -3.40 15.35 7.41
N GLY A 235 -2.18 15.62 7.88
CA GLY A 235 -1.19 14.63 8.24
C GLY A 235 -1.16 14.45 9.74
N VAL A 236 -1.19 13.22 10.22
CA VAL A 236 -1.17 12.87 11.65
C VAL A 236 0.06 12.04 11.96
N ARG A 237 0.85 12.47 12.95
CA ARG A 237 1.89 11.66 13.57
C ARG A 237 1.30 10.89 14.74
N ALA A 238 1.65 9.63 14.89
CA ALA A 238 1.17 8.77 15.96
C ALA A 238 2.31 8.18 16.79
N CYS A 239 2.20 8.28 18.10
CA CYS A 239 3.04 7.62 19.09
C CYS A 239 4.55 7.83 18.85
N GLY A 240 5.38 6.88 19.24
CA GLY A 240 6.83 6.92 19.15
C GLY A 240 7.48 6.95 20.51
N ALA A 241 8.80 7.07 20.52
CA ALA A 241 9.55 7.28 21.76
C ALA A 241 10.00 8.73 21.86
N SER A 242 10.01 9.30 23.08
CA SER A 242 10.52 10.64 23.33
C SER A 242 12.01 10.71 23.04
N GLY A 243 12.43 11.84 22.47
CA GLY A 243 13.79 12.03 22.02
C GLY A 243 14.86 11.88 23.07
N GLY A 244 14.65 12.32 24.28
CA GLY A 244 15.70 12.33 25.32
C GLY A 244 15.75 11.10 26.21
N SER A 245 14.59 10.56 26.58
CA SER A 245 14.48 9.44 27.53
C SER A 245 14.28 8.08 26.86
N GLY A 246 13.90 8.07 25.58
CA GLY A 246 13.47 6.85 24.89
C GLY A 246 12.15 6.27 25.38
N ALA A 247 11.42 6.99 26.25
CA ALA A 247 10.14 6.52 26.78
C ALA A 247 9.05 6.54 25.70
N GLU A 248 8.30 5.46 25.63
CA GLU A 248 7.17 5.33 24.72
C GLU A 248 6.10 6.37 25.02
N GLN A 249 5.42 6.81 23.96
CA GLN A 249 4.38 7.84 24.03
C GLN A 249 3.09 7.35 23.36
N ASN A 250 1.95 7.95 23.74
CA ASN A 250 0.66 7.73 23.09
C ASN A 250 0.17 8.95 22.28
N VAL A 251 0.92 10.03 22.24
CA VAL A 251 0.52 11.30 21.65
C VAL A 251 0.28 11.17 20.14
N LEU A 252 -0.84 11.72 19.70
CA LEU A 252 -1.14 11.99 18.30
C LEU A 252 -1.09 13.50 18.09
N ASP A 253 -0.38 13.98 17.08
CA ASP A 253 -0.43 15.37 16.66
C ASP A 253 -0.63 15.50 15.15
N TYR A 254 -1.13 16.64 14.70
CA TYR A 254 -1.46 16.82 13.28
C TYR A 254 -1.04 18.17 12.73
N VAL A 255 -0.88 18.17 11.41
CA VAL A 255 -0.65 19.38 10.61
C VAL A 255 -1.70 19.49 9.49
N THR A 256 -1.94 20.71 8.99
CA THR A 256 -2.62 20.94 7.72
C THR A 256 -1.60 20.87 6.60
N ILE A 257 -1.64 19.83 5.74
CA ILE A 257 -0.58 19.53 4.76
C ILE A 257 -0.37 20.68 3.75
N ALA A 258 -1.43 21.41 3.40
CA ALA A 258 -1.38 22.46 2.39
C ALA A 258 -0.60 23.72 2.83
N SER A 259 -0.44 23.93 4.13
CA SER A 259 0.24 25.12 4.68
C SER A 259 1.33 24.72 5.70
N THR A 260 2.52 25.29 5.56
CA THR A 260 3.61 25.11 6.54
C THR A 260 3.24 25.69 7.89
N GLY A 261 3.71 25.07 8.95
CA GLY A 261 3.45 25.45 10.35
C GLY A 261 3.62 24.29 11.30
N ASN A 262 3.60 24.59 12.58
CA ASN A 262 3.78 23.60 13.63
C ASN A 262 2.54 22.71 13.80
N ALA A 263 2.78 21.48 14.24
CA ALA A 263 1.71 20.54 14.59
C ALA A 263 0.93 21.02 15.81
N THR A 264 -0.31 20.55 15.88
CA THR A 264 -1.22 20.77 17.00
C THR A 264 -1.61 19.40 17.57
N ASP A 265 -1.89 19.37 18.85
CA ASP A 265 -2.37 18.16 19.53
C ASP A 265 -3.66 17.64 18.87
N PHE A 266 -3.68 16.33 18.59
CA PHE A 266 -4.84 15.64 18.03
C PHE A 266 -5.60 14.85 19.10
N GLY A 267 -4.89 14.27 20.08
CA GLY A 267 -5.36 13.35 21.09
C GLY A 267 -4.37 12.24 21.37
N ASP A 268 -4.83 11.13 21.93
CA ASP A 268 -3.99 10.02 22.36
C ASP A 268 -4.37 8.68 21.70
N SER A 269 -3.38 7.82 21.46
CA SER A 269 -3.56 6.39 21.18
C SER A 269 -4.00 5.66 22.44
N THR A 270 -4.61 4.49 22.30
CA THR A 270 -5.03 3.67 23.46
C THR A 270 -3.85 3.16 24.30
N LEU A 271 -2.66 3.03 23.68
CA LEU A 271 -1.43 2.53 24.29
C LEU A 271 -0.25 3.47 24.07
N VAL A 272 0.64 3.57 25.06
CA VAL A 272 1.99 4.10 24.87
C VAL A 272 2.80 3.10 24.06
N ARG A 273 3.42 3.52 22.95
CA ARG A 273 4.16 2.60 22.07
C ARG A 273 5.07 3.30 21.08
N ARG A 274 6.04 2.55 20.56
CA ARG A 274 6.94 2.95 19.48
C ARG A 274 7.09 1.84 18.44
N GLY A 275 7.56 2.16 17.24
CA GLY A 275 7.82 1.18 16.19
C GLY A 275 6.56 0.54 15.59
N GLN A 276 5.43 1.21 15.68
CA GLN A 276 4.15 0.81 15.10
C GLN A 276 4.06 1.21 13.62
N GLY A 277 3.17 0.55 12.86
CA GLY A 277 2.80 0.92 11.51
C GLY A 277 1.58 1.84 11.47
N GLY A 278 1.54 2.79 10.54
CA GLY A 278 0.39 3.69 10.35
C GLY A 278 -0.06 3.73 8.89
N CYS A 279 -1.38 3.67 8.67
CA CYS A 279 -2.01 3.78 7.34
C CYS A 279 -3.40 4.40 7.44
N SER A 280 -4.01 4.74 6.31
CA SER A 280 -5.33 5.40 6.33
C SER A 280 -6.14 5.22 5.06
N SER A 281 -7.46 5.31 5.24
CA SER A 281 -8.40 5.77 4.21
C SER A 281 -8.48 7.31 4.23
N PRO A 282 -9.22 7.96 3.32
CA PRO A 282 -9.44 9.41 3.38
C PRO A 282 -10.08 9.92 4.69
N THR A 283 -10.73 9.05 5.45
CA THR A 283 -11.49 9.44 6.66
C THR A 283 -10.99 8.83 7.96
N ARG A 284 -10.38 7.65 7.91
CA ARG A 284 -9.96 6.88 9.08
C ARG A 284 -8.47 6.58 9.04
N GLY A 285 -7.74 6.95 10.09
CA GLY A 285 -6.35 6.59 10.31
C GLY A 285 -6.25 5.40 11.26
N LEU A 286 -5.33 4.49 10.95
CA LEU A 286 -5.00 3.33 11.77
C LEU A 286 -3.56 3.41 12.24
N THR A 287 -3.31 2.93 13.46
CA THR A 287 -1.95 2.66 13.97
C THR A 287 -1.93 1.29 14.63
N ALA A 288 -0.94 0.46 14.32
CA ALA A 288 -0.94 -0.95 14.69
C ALA A 288 0.40 -1.44 15.20
N GLY A 289 0.37 -2.37 16.15
CA GLY A 289 1.52 -3.02 16.73
C GLY A 289 2.41 -2.08 17.54
N GLY A 290 3.69 -2.36 17.57
CA GLY A 290 4.70 -1.59 18.28
C GLY A 290 5.13 -2.21 19.60
N PHE A 291 6.08 -1.55 20.28
CA PHE A 291 6.63 -1.93 21.59
C PHE A 291 6.14 -0.98 22.67
N THR A 292 5.64 -1.53 23.78
CA THR A 292 5.01 -0.77 24.87
C THR A 292 5.96 -0.42 26.02
N GLY A 293 7.27 -0.59 25.83
CA GLY A 293 8.28 -0.45 26.88
C GLY A 293 8.54 -1.76 27.64
N SER A 294 7.65 -2.74 27.53
CA SER A 294 7.79 -4.05 28.19
C SER A 294 7.59 -5.22 27.21
N THR A 295 6.63 -5.12 26.31
CA THR A 295 6.28 -6.19 25.35
C THR A 295 5.87 -5.58 24.01
N ASN A 296 5.99 -6.39 22.95
CA ASN A 296 5.35 -6.08 21.68
C ASN A 296 3.82 -6.25 21.82
N THR A 297 3.08 -5.41 21.12
CA THR A 297 1.61 -5.48 21.07
C THR A 297 1.15 -5.79 19.63
N ASN A 298 0.02 -6.46 19.51
CA ASN A 298 -0.67 -6.70 18.24
C ASN A 298 -1.88 -5.77 18.04
N SER A 299 -2.18 -4.91 19.00
CA SER A 299 -3.35 -4.02 18.99
C SER A 299 -3.33 -3.06 17.81
N ILE A 300 -4.48 -2.87 17.18
CA ILE A 300 -4.74 -1.87 16.14
C ILE A 300 -5.69 -0.83 16.73
N ASP A 301 -5.31 0.44 16.66
CA ASP A 301 -6.18 1.56 17.03
C ASP A 301 -6.61 2.34 15.79
N TYR A 302 -7.73 3.08 15.90
CA TYR A 302 -8.16 3.98 14.84
C TYR A 302 -8.65 5.33 15.37
N VAL A 303 -8.58 6.33 14.48
CA VAL A 303 -9.17 7.66 14.67
C VAL A 303 -9.97 8.08 13.44
N THR A 304 -10.93 8.98 13.62
CA THR A 304 -11.55 9.73 12.51
C THR A 304 -10.71 10.97 12.25
N ILE A 305 -10.00 11.05 11.10
CA ILE A 305 -8.96 12.08 10.84
C ILE A 305 -9.53 13.50 10.86
N ALA A 306 -10.78 13.68 10.46
CA ALA A 306 -11.43 15.01 10.43
C ALA A 306 -11.65 15.63 11.82
N ASN A 307 -11.74 14.81 12.87
CA ASN A 307 -12.08 15.24 14.22
C ASN A 307 -10.94 14.88 15.18
N THR A 308 -10.46 15.85 15.95
CA THR A 308 -9.51 15.60 17.05
C THR A 308 -10.17 14.79 18.15
N GLY A 309 -9.40 13.96 18.80
CA GLY A 309 -9.86 13.08 19.90
C GLY A 309 -9.01 11.83 20.01
N ASN A 310 -9.21 11.09 21.08
CA ASN A 310 -8.46 9.87 21.35
C ASN A 310 -8.83 8.74 20.41
N ALA A 311 -7.87 7.87 20.16
CA ALA A 311 -8.06 6.67 19.37
C ALA A 311 -8.97 5.66 20.10
N THR A 312 -9.58 4.79 19.31
CA THR A 312 -10.43 3.69 19.77
C THR A 312 -9.84 2.37 19.26
N ASP A 313 -10.01 1.31 20.02
CA ASP A 313 -9.62 -0.04 19.61
C ASP A 313 -10.31 -0.44 18.28
N PHE A 314 -9.52 -1.01 17.37
CA PHE A 314 -9.97 -1.50 16.08
C PHE A 314 -10.03 -3.02 16.01
N GLY A 315 -9.07 -3.70 16.65
CA GLY A 315 -8.82 -5.14 16.61
C GLY A 315 -7.35 -5.47 16.69
N ASP A 316 -6.95 -6.65 16.23
CA ASP A 316 -5.60 -7.18 16.41
C ASP A 316 -4.94 -7.61 15.10
N LEU A 317 -3.60 -7.45 15.04
CA LEU A 317 -2.74 -8.08 14.05
C LEU A 317 -2.63 -9.58 14.32
N ILE A 318 -2.35 -10.34 13.27
CA ILE A 318 -2.01 -11.76 13.34
C ILE A 318 -0.58 -11.99 12.83
N LYS A 319 0.09 -13.04 13.33
CA LYS A 319 1.41 -13.52 12.83
C LYS A 319 2.56 -12.49 12.82
N MET A 320 2.44 -11.37 13.55
CA MET A 320 3.44 -10.30 13.54
C MET A 320 4.14 -10.16 14.89
N SER A 321 5.43 -9.83 14.86
CA SER A 321 6.23 -9.54 16.07
C SER A 321 5.81 -8.24 16.76
N GLY A 322 5.18 -7.34 16.00
CA GLY A 322 4.67 -6.06 16.49
C GLY A 322 5.68 -4.92 16.57
N LEU A 323 6.99 -5.19 16.48
CA LEU A 323 8.01 -4.12 16.56
C LEU A 323 8.49 -3.73 15.17
N ASN A 324 8.73 -2.42 14.99
CA ASN A 324 9.19 -1.82 13.72
C ASN A 324 8.27 -2.11 12.53
N LEU A 325 6.96 -2.20 12.79
CA LEU A 325 5.96 -2.32 11.75
C LEU A 325 6.00 -1.12 10.80
N ARG A 326 5.66 -1.41 9.56
CA ARG A 326 5.31 -0.39 8.57
C ARG A 326 4.00 -0.76 7.89
N ALA A 327 3.36 0.25 7.33
CA ALA A 327 2.07 0.04 6.70
C ALA A 327 1.91 0.85 5.42
N ALA A 328 1.10 0.30 4.53
CA ALA A 328 0.62 0.94 3.32
C ALA A 328 -0.90 0.76 3.23
N SER A 329 -1.59 1.54 2.43
CA SER A 329 -3.04 1.38 2.28
C SER A 329 -3.55 1.73 0.89
N SER A 330 -4.68 1.14 0.51
CA SER A 330 -5.62 1.75 -0.42
C SER A 330 -6.66 2.56 0.38
N HIS A 331 -7.65 3.14 -0.31
CA HIS A 331 -8.74 3.83 0.39
C HIS A 331 -9.60 2.89 1.26
N THR A 332 -9.48 1.58 1.09
CA THR A 332 -10.33 0.58 1.76
C THR A 332 -9.58 -0.46 2.56
N VAL A 333 -8.33 -0.75 2.19
CA VAL A 333 -7.52 -1.83 2.77
C VAL A 333 -6.26 -1.24 3.38
N GLY A 334 -5.98 -1.55 4.64
CA GLY A 334 -4.70 -1.32 5.30
C GLY A 334 -3.86 -2.58 5.25
N ALA A 335 -2.60 -2.48 4.82
CA ALA A 335 -1.63 -3.57 4.75
C ALA A 335 -0.49 -3.30 5.73
N PHE A 336 -0.14 -4.28 6.56
CA PHE A 336 0.91 -4.20 7.56
C PHE A 336 2.02 -5.21 7.27
N ILE A 337 3.25 -4.78 7.48
CA ILE A 337 4.47 -5.53 7.21
C ILE A 337 5.40 -5.35 8.42
N ASP A 338 5.98 -6.44 8.91
CA ASP A 338 6.97 -6.40 10.00
C ASP A 338 8.36 -6.91 9.56
N SER A 339 9.17 -7.35 10.49
CA SER A 339 10.50 -7.93 10.28
C SER A 339 10.47 -9.36 9.70
N GLY A 340 9.36 -9.81 9.13
CA GLY A 340 9.22 -11.07 8.40
C GLY A 340 9.05 -10.84 6.91
N ASN A 341 8.41 -11.80 6.25
CA ASN A 341 7.95 -11.67 4.87
C ASN A 341 6.43 -11.56 4.76
N ALA A 342 5.70 -11.75 5.86
CA ALA A 342 4.23 -11.76 5.84
C ALA A 342 3.64 -10.35 5.61
N ILE A 343 2.62 -10.29 4.80
CA ILE A 343 1.74 -9.14 4.61
C ILE A 343 0.38 -9.51 5.18
N VAL A 344 -0.12 -8.75 6.15
CA VAL A 344 -1.47 -8.93 6.69
C VAL A 344 -2.31 -7.69 6.42
N THR A 345 -3.62 -7.86 6.26
CA THR A 345 -4.51 -6.75 5.88
C THR A 345 -5.75 -6.66 6.75
N VAL A 346 -6.31 -5.44 6.78
CA VAL A 346 -7.61 -5.13 7.38
C VAL A 346 -8.46 -4.32 6.40
N THR A 347 -9.78 -4.42 6.51
CA THR A 347 -10.72 -3.50 5.86
C THR A 347 -10.86 -2.26 6.74
N ILE A 348 -10.35 -1.09 6.31
CA ILE A 348 -10.25 0.12 7.14
C ILE A 348 -11.62 0.61 7.64
N ALA A 349 -12.68 0.42 6.85
CA ALA A 349 -14.03 0.91 7.19
C ALA A 349 -14.70 0.16 8.35
N SER A 350 -14.31 -1.07 8.63
CA SER A 350 -14.92 -1.93 9.65
C SER A 350 -13.90 -2.45 10.64
N THR A 351 -14.18 -2.34 11.94
CA THR A 351 -13.35 -2.90 13.01
C THR A 351 -13.27 -4.43 12.91
N GLY A 352 -12.14 -4.99 13.27
CA GLY A 352 -11.89 -6.43 13.25
C GLY A 352 -10.41 -6.77 13.13
N ASN A 353 -10.08 -8.03 13.31
CA ASN A 353 -8.70 -8.50 13.26
C ASN A 353 -8.16 -8.55 11.83
N ALA A 354 -6.86 -8.43 11.70
CA ALA A 354 -6.18 -8.59 10.44
C ALA A 354 -6.29 -10.03 9.91
N THR A 355 -6.17 -10.18 8.61
CA THR A 355 -6.12 -11.46 7.90
C THR A 355 -4.83 -11.59 7.11
N ASP A 356 -4.38 -12.83 6.90
CA ASP A 356 -3.24 -13.14 6.06
C ASP A 356 -3.54 -12.75 4.60
N PHE A 357 -2.59 -12.08 3.96
CA PHE A 357 -2.79 -11.57 2.61
C PHE A 357 -1.84 -12.21 1.59
N ALA A 358 -0.52 -12.10 1.83
CA ALA A 358 0.51 -12.51 0.88
C ALA A 358 1.89 -12.45 1.53
N ASP A 359 2.94 -12.73 0.75
CA ASP A 359 4.34 -12.64 1.17
C ASP A 359 5.16 -11.68 0.30
N LEU A 360 6.17 -11.06 0.90
CA LEU A 360 7.26 -10.36 0.22
C LEU A 360 8.20 -11.37 -0.46
N THR A 361 9.05 -10.92 -1.38
CA THR A 361 10.06 -11.76 -2.05
C THR A 361 11.15 -12.25 -1.09
N GLY A 362 11.37 -11.53 0.02
CA GLY A 362 12.35 -11.86 1.05
C GLY A 362 11.93 -11.40 2.44
N THR A 363 12.70 -11.79 3.46
CA THR A 363 12.46 -11.32 4.83
C THR A 363 13.06 -9.95 5.04
N THR A 364 12.33 -9.06 5.67
CA THR A 364 12.86 -7.80 6.18
C THR A 364 13.56 -8.05 7.51
N SER A 365 14.78 -7.55 7.67
CA SER A 365 15.59 -7.82 8.87
C SER A 365 15.45 -6.77 9.97
N ASP A 366 14.85 -5.63 9.64
CA ASP A 366 14.64 -4.48 10.53
C ASP A 366 13.50 -3.62 9.95
N ALA A 367 13.29 -2.43 10.43
CA ALA A 367 12.19 -1.56 9.99
C ALA A 367 12.18 -1.37 8.44
N PRO A 368 11.30 -2.06 7.70
CA PRO A 368 11.15 -1.84 6.27
C PRO A 368 10.62 -0.44 6.00
N MET A 369 10.77 0.03 4.79
CA MET A 369 10.20 1.29 4.31
C MET A 369 9.02 0.96 3.41
N THR A 370 7.84 1.50 3.66
CA THR A 370 6.69 1.27 2.79
C THR A 370 5.69 2.42 2.78
N ASN A 371 5.04 2.59 1.67
CA ASN A 371 3.83 3.37 1.46
C ASN A 371 3.22 2.97 0.10
N SER A 372 2.11 3.56 -0.28
CA SER A 372 1.39 3.22 -1.51
C SER A 372 0.98 4.46 -2.30
N ASN A 373 0.72 4.25 -3.59
CA ASN A 373 0.19 5.27 -4.49
C ASN A 373 -1.34 5.44 -4.41
N GLY A 374 -1.99 4.95 -3.35
CA GLY A 374 -3.43 5.05 -3.12
C GLY A 374 -3.82 5.22 -1.65
N HIS A 375 -2.90 5.71 -0.80
CA HIS A 375 -3.19 5.97 0.62
C HIS A 375 -4.21 7.10 0.83
N GLY A 376 -4.73 7.26 2.05
CA GLY A 376 -5.81 8.19 2.38
C GLY A 376 -5.60 9.67 2.05
N GLY A 377 -4.36 10.09 1.81
CA GLY A 377 -4.03 11.45 1.35
C GLY A 377 -4.18 11.68 -0.16
N LEU A 378 -4.52 10.65 -0.93
CA LEU A 378 -4.59 10.67 -2.39
C LEU A 378 -6.04 10.45 -2.86
N SER A 379 -6.85 11.45 -2.93
CA SER A 379 -8.23 11.37 -3.46
C SER A 379 -8.44 12.31 -4.62
#